data_2e5425b67a1c95bbdc37469ea36dac60
#
_entry.id   2e5425b67a1c95bbdc37469ea36dac60
#
_cell.length_a   1.000
_cell.length_b   1.000
_cell.length_c   1.000
_cell.angle_alpha   90.00
_cell.angle_beta   90.00
_cell.angle_gamma   90.00
#
_symmetry.space_group_name_H-M   'P 1'
#
loop_
_entity.id
_entity.type
_entity.pdbx_description
1 polymer ?
#
loop_
_entity_poly.entity_id
_entity_poly.type
_entity_poly.pdbx_seq_one_letter_code
_entity_poly.pdbx_strand_id
1 'polypeptide(L)'
;MREFSLPALYEVPADGNLTDIVRRNAAQHPDVAVIARKVGGAWQDVTAREFLAEVRTAAKGLIAAGVQPGDRVGLMSRTRYEWTLLDFAIWSAGAVTVPVYETSSPEQVQWILSDSGATACVVELDHHTAAVESVRESLPALKHVWQIDAGGVAELGRLGQDVSDETVEERCSLAKADDPATIVYTSGTTGRPKGCVLTHRSFFAECGNIVERLRPLFRTGECSVLLFLPLAHVFGRLVQIAPMMAPIKLGCVPDIKHLTDELAAFRPTLILGVPRVFEKVYNSARAKAQADGKGAIFDKAADTAIAYSKALDTPSGPSFGLKLKHKVFDKLVYGKLRAVLGGRGEYAISGGAPLGERLGHFFRGIGFTVLEGYGLTESCAATAFNPWDRQKIGTVGQPLPGSVVRIADDGEVLLHGEHLFKEYWNNPGATAEALADGWFHTGDIGTLDEDGYLRITGRKKEIIVTAGGKNVAPAVIEDRIRAHALVAECMVVGDGRPFVGALVTVDEEFLGRWCAEHGKPAGSTAASLREDPDLLAAVQAAVDDGNAAVSKAESVRKFRILSSQFSEESGHLTPSLKLKRNVVAKDYAEEIEAIYAK
;
A
#
# COMPACT_ATOMS: atom_id res chain seq x y z
N MET A 1 21.25 2.62 18.19
CA MET A 1 22.14 1.96 17.20
C MET A 1 22.16 2.77 15.92
N ARG A 2 23.26 2.78 15.16
CA ARG A 2 23.32 3.54 13.89
C ARG A 2 23.11 2.66 12.65
N GLU A 3 23.35 1.37 12.74
CA GLU A 3 23.25 0.44 11.63
C GLU A 3 22.80 -0.93 12.13
N PHE A 4 21.94 -1.60 11.36
CA PHE A 4 21.48 -2.95 11.65
C PHE A 4 21.17 -3.71 10.35
N SER A 5 21.45 -5.01 10.36
CA SER A 5 21.17 -5.91 9.25
C SER A 5 20.81 -7.31 9.75
N LEU A 6 20.12 -8.06 8.93
CA LEU A 6 19.87 -9.49 9.11
C LEU A 6 20.45 -10.27 7.93
N PRO A 7 21.04 -11.45 8.15
CA PRO A 7 21.49 -12.31 7.06
C PRO A 7 20.36 -12.64 6.09
N ALA A 8 20.64 -12.72 4.80
CA ALA A 8 19.68 -13.16 3.80
C ALA A 8 19.23 -14.60 4.09
N LEU A 9 17.94 -14.84 3.95
CA LEU A 9 17.31 -16.18 4.08
C LEU A 9 17.03 -16.81 2.72
N TYR A 10 17.08 -16.01 1.66
CA TYR A 10 16.84 -16.41 0.29
C TYR A 10 17.99 -15.92 -0.58
N GLU A 11 18.56 -16.84 -1.38
CA GLU A 11 19.60 -16.54 -2.34
C GLU A 11 18.96 -16.31 -3.72
N VAL A 12 19.25 -15.15 -4.30
CA VAL A 12 18.72 -14.77 -5.62
C VAL A 12 19.47 -15.52 -6.72
N PRO A 13 18.77 -16.30 -7.57
CA PRO A 13 19.39 -16.96 -8.70
C PRO A 13 19.87 -15.94 -9.73
N ALA A 14 21.18 -15.88 -9.99
CA ALA A 14 21.78 -14.87 -10.87
C ALA A 14 21.25 -14.93 -12.31
N ASP A 15 20.98 -16.14 -12.80
CA ASP A 15 20.44 -16.39 -14.14
C ASP A 15 18.92 -16.50 -14.18
N GLY A 16 18.23 -16.37 -13.04
CA GLY A 16 16.78 -16.50 -12.92
C GLY A 16 16.04 -15.21 -13.23
N ASN A 17 14.75 -15.35 -13.51
CA ASN A 17 13.82 -14.25 -13.63
C ASN A 17 12.42 -14.65 -13.12
N LEU A 18 11.49 -13.70 -13.00
CA LEU A 18 10.18 -13.94 -12.35
C LEU A 18 9.29 -14.97 -13.08
N THR A 19 9.56 -15.28 -14.36
CA THR A 19 8.81 -16.35 -15.06
C THR A 19 9.11 -17.73 -14.49
N ASP A 20 10.26 -17.92 -13.84
CA ASP A 20 10.63 -19.18 -13.20
C ASP A 20 9.66 -19.56 -12.06
N ILE A 21 9.01 -18.57 -11.46
CA ILE A 21 8.03 -18.78 -10.38
C ILE A 21 6.86 -19.63 -10.88
N VAL A 22 6.20 -19.21 -11.96
CA VAL A 22 5.03 -19.92 -12.50
C VAL A 22 5.40 -21.25 -13.13
N ARG A 23 6.58 -21.33 -13.76
CA ARG A 23 7.12 -22.57 -14.34
C ARG A 23 7.42 -23.61 -13.24
N ARG A 24 8.11 -23.19 -12.18
CA ARG A 24 8.41 -24.03 -11.02
C ARG A 24 7.13 -24.52 -10.33
N ASN A 25 6.15 -23.61 -10.12
CA ASN A 25 4.89 -23.96 -9.47
C ASN A 25 4.13 -25.01 -10.28
N ALA A 26 4.04 -24.85 -11.60
CA ALA A 26 3.40 -25.84 -12.47
C ALA A 26 4.14 -27.19 -12.51
N ALA A 27 5.46 -27.20 -12.39
CA ALA A 27 6.26 -28.42 -12.35
C ALA A 27 6.19 -29.15 -11.00
N GLN A 28 6.27 -28.44 -9.89
CA GLN A 28 6.37 -29.00 -8.53
C GLN A 28 5.02 -29.16 -7.84
N HIS A 29 4.06 -28.28 -8.15
CA HIS A 29 2.75 -28.19 -7.50
C HIS A 29 1.59 -28.01 -8.52
N PRO A 30 1.50 -28.87 -9.58
CA PRO A 30 0.62 -28.65 -10.73
C PRO A 30 -0.84 -28.46 -10.37
N ASP A 31 -1.32 -29.14 -9.34
CA ASP A 31 -2.72 -29.20 -8.94
C ASP A 31 -3.05 -28.26 -7.76
N VAL A 32 -2.06 -27.51 -7.24
CA VAL A 32 -2.28 -26.51 -6.19
C VAL A 32 -2.93 -25.27 -6.80
N ALA A 33 -4.02 -24.80 -6.18
CA ALA A 33 -4.63 -23.52 -6.53
C ALA A 33 -3.72 -22.36 -6.12
N VAL A 34 -3.15 -21.68 -7.12
CA VAL A 34 -2.22 -20.54 -6.90
C VAL A 34 -2.92 -19.19 -7.06
N ILE A 35 -4.03 -19.15 -7.77
CA ILE A 35 -4.83 -17.94 -7.95
C ILE A 35 -6.32 -18.31 -8.06
N ALA A 36 -7.19 -17.37 -7.75
CA ALA A 36 -8.62 -17.52 -7.95
C ALA A 36 -9.20 -16.31 -8.69
N ARG A 37 -10.22 -16.56 -9.51
CA ARG A 37 -10.97 -15.54 -10.24
C ARG A 37 -12.45 -15.63 -9.95
N LYS A 38 -13.18 -14.54 -10.15
CA LYS A 38 -14.64 -14.55 -10.04
C LYS A 38 -15.30 -14.92 -11.38
N VAL A 39 -16.15 -15.91 -11.34
CA VAL A 39 -17.00 -16.32 -12.48
C VAL A 39 -18.45 -16.37 -12.00
N GLY A 40 -19.30 -15.57 -12.60
CA GLY A 40 -20.72 -15.50 -12.20
C GLY A 40 -20.92 -15.10 -10.72
N GLY A 41 -20.00 -14.30 -10.16
CA GLY A 41 -20.03 -13.86 -8.76
C GLY A 41 -19.42 -14.84 -7.74
N ALA A 42 -19.07 -16.07 -8.14
CA ALA A 42 -18.43 -17.07 -7.29
C ALA A 42 -16.91 -17.15 -7.52
N TRP A 43 -16.18 -17.43 -6.47
CA TRP A 43 -14.74 -17.68 -6.54
C TRP A 43 -14.47 -19.05 -7.17
N GLN A 44 -13.62 -19.08 -8.17
CA GLN A 44 -13.18 -20.27 -8.88
C GLN A 44 -11.65 -20.35 -8.80
N ASP A 45 -11.16 -21.47 -8.29
CA ASP A 45 -9.74 -21.74 -8.18
C ASP A 45 -9.13 -22.03 -9.56
N VAL A 46 -7.89 -21.56 -9.76
CA VAL A 46 -7.04 -21.84 -10.93
C VAL A 46 -5.76 -22.47 -10.41
N THR A 47 -5.46 -23.66 -10.88
CA THR A 47 -4.27 -24.41 -10.51
C THR A 47 -3.01 -23.84 -11.14
N ALA A 48 -1.83 -24.20 -10.58
CA ALA A 48 -0.55 -23.74 -11.12
C ALA A 48 -0.34 -24.15 -12.59
N ARG A 49 -0.81 -25.34 -12.96
CA ARG A 49 -0.75 -25.84 -14.35
C ARG A 49 -1.65 -25.04 -15.29
N GLU A 50 -2.89 -24.76 -14.87
CA GLU A 50 -3.83 -23.96 -15.65
C GLU A 50 -3.33 -22.53 -15.80
N PHE A 51 -2.85 -21.92 -14.73
CA PHE A 51 -2.31 -20.56 -14.76
C PHE A 51 -1.11 -20.43 -15.71
N LEU A 52 -0.15 -21.37 -15.67
CA LEU A 52 0.97 -21.37 -16.63
C LEU A 52 0.49 -21.51 -18.07
N ALA A 53 -0.50 -22.35 -18.33
CA ALA A 53 -1.06 -22.51 -19.69
C ALA A 53 -1.70 -21.21 -20.20
N GLU A 54 -2.46 -20.50 -19.35
CA GLU A 54 -3.06 -19.21 -19.71
C GLU A 54 -1.98 -18.13 -19.91
N VAL A 55 -0.93 -18.08 -19.05
CA VAL A 55 0.22 -17.17 -19.20
C VAL A 55 0.92 -17.40 -20.55
N ARG A 56 1.20 -18.66 -20.92
CA ARG A 56 1.81 -18.98 -22.21
C ARG A 56 0.94 -18.55 -23.38
N THR A 57 -0.36 -18.80 -23.30
CA THR A 57 -1.30 -18.39 -24.34
C THR A 57 -1.27 -16.88 -24.59
N ALA A 58 -1.29 -16.07 -23.54
CA ALA A 58 -1.22 -14.63 -23.67
C ALA A 58 0.17 -14.15 -24.14
N ALA A 59 1.25 -14.78 -23.67
CA ALA A 59 2.62 -14.47 -24.10
C ALA A 59 2.83 -14.74 -25.60
N LYS A 60 2.31 -15.85 -26.12
CA LYS A 60 2.31 -16.16 -27.55
C LYS A 60 1.63 -15.06 -28.37
N GLY A 61 0.51 -14.51 -27.88
CA GLY A 61 -0.18 -13.39 -28.52
C GLY A 61 0.66 -12.13 -28.58
N LEU A 62 1.35 -11.77 -27.49
CA LEU A 62 2.24 -10.63 -27.44
C LEU A 62 3.43 -10.80 -28.42
N ILE A 63 4.01 -12.00 -28.48
CA ILE A 63 5.10 -12.33 -29.42
C ILE A 63 4.61 -12.22 -30.87
N ALA A 64 3.44 -12.80 -31.19
CA ALA A 64 2.84 -12.74 -32.52
C ALA A 64 2.52 -11.32 -32.96
N ALA A 65 2.12 -10.44 -32.02
CA ALA A 65 1.91 -9.02 -32.27
C ALA A 65 3.22 -8.23 -32.47
N GLY A 66 4.38 -8.88 -32.36
CA GLY A 66 5.67 -8.27 -32.62
C GLY A 66 6.34 -7.63 -31.40
N VAL A 67 5.88 -7.92 -30.16
CA VAL A 67 6.57 -7.51 -28.94
C VAL A 67 7.95 -8.18 -28.87
N GLN A 68 9.00 -7.38 -28.73
CA GLN A 68 10.38 -7.85 -28.68
C GLN A 68 10.92 -7.92 -27.24
N PRO A 69 11.98 -8.71 -26.99
CA PRO A 69 12.68 -8.68 -25.70
C PRO A 69 13.13 -7.26 -25.34
N GLY A 70 12.87 -6.87 -24.09
CA GLY A 70 13.16 -5.54 -23.59
C GLY A 70 12.16 -4.45 -23.98
N ASP A 71 11.15 -4.75 -24.80
CA ASP A 71 10.04 -3.82 -25.06
C ASP A 71 9.26 -3.52 -23.77
N ARG A 72 8.71 -2.31 -23.66
CA ARG A 72 7.85 -1.93 -22.55
C ARG A 72 6.40 -2.07 -22.98
N VAL A 73 5.62 -2.72 -22.12
CA VAL A 73 4.18 -2.91 -22.31
C VAL A 73 3.43 -2.24 -21.18
N GLY A 74 2.63 -1.23 -21.53
CA GLY A 74 1.73 -0.55 -20.58
C GLY A 74 0.63 -1.48 -20.09
N LEU A 75 0.28 -1.40 -18.81
CA LEU A 75 -0.82 -2.17 -18.22
C LEU A 75 -1.65 -1.25 -17.32
N MET A 76 -2.84 -0.85 -17.81
CA MET A 76 -3.75 0.11 -17.17
C MET A 76 -5.07 -0.57 -16.82
N SER A 77 -5.16 -1.10 -15.62
CA SER A 77 -6.33 -1.83 -15.15
C SER A 77 -6.40 -1.83 -13.64
N ARG A 78 -7.60 -1.93 -13.11
CA ARG A 78 -7.85 -2.20 -11.70
C ARG A 78 -7.27 -3.56 -11.31
N THR A 79 -7.20 -3.82 -10.01
CA THR A 79 -6.72 -5.09 -9.46
C THR A 79 -7.67 -6.22 -9.80
N ARG A 80 -7.25 -7.12 -10.69
CA ARG A 80 -8.03 -8.25 -11.18
C ARG A 80 -7.13 -9.41 -11.62
N TYR A 81 -7.74 -10.58 -11.86
CA TYR A 81 -7.04 -11.78 -12.30
C TYR A 81 -6.20 -11.55 -13.56
N GLU A 82 -6.77 -10.90 -14.56
CA GLU A 82 -6.11 -10.66 -15.85
C GLU A 82 -4.90 -9.75 -15.73
N TRP A 83 -4.87 -8.86 -14.72
CA TRP A 83 -3.69 -8.06 -14.45
C TRP A 83 -2.48 -8.95 -14.12
N THR A 84 -2.66 -9.89 -13.18
CA THR A 84 -1.60 -10.84 -12.79
C THR A 84 -1.23 -11.75 -13.97
N LEU A 85 -2.21 -12.25 -14.70
CA LEU A 85 -2.00 -13.07 -15.90
C LEU A 85 -1.12 -12.35 -16.93
N LEU A 86 -1.47 -11.10 -17.26
CA LEU A 86 -0.78 -10.30 -18.26
C LEU A 86 0.63 -9.90 -17.82
N ASP A 87 0.84 -9.62 -16.54
CA ASP A 87 2.17 -9.31 -16.01
C ASP A 87 3.15 -10.46 -16.24
N PHE A 88 2.76 -11.68 -15.87
CA PHE A 88 3.57 -12.88 -16.16
C PHE A 88 3.67 -13.18 -17.66
N ALA A 89 2.65 -12.87 -18.46
CA ALA A 89 2.69 -13.04 -19.91
C ALA A 89 3.67 -12.05 -20.58
N ILE A 90 3.71 -10.80 -20.12
CA ILE A 90 4.65 -9.77 -20.58
C ILE A 90 6.07 -10.21 -20.30
N TRP A 91 6.39 -10.68 -19.09
CA TRP A 91 7.70 -11.23 -18.77
C TRP A 91 8.02 -12.47 -19.59
N SER A 92 7.04 -13.36 -19.82
CA SER A 92 7.22 -14.55 -20.64
C SER A 92 7.46 -14.25 -22.12
N ALA A 93 7.02 -13.09 -22.60
CA ALA A 93 7.37 -12.58 -23.93
C ALA A 93 8.76 -11.91 -23.96
N GLY A 94 9.46 -11.82 -22.82
CA GLY A 94 10.75 -11.16 -22.65
C GLY A 94 10.64 -9.64 -22.50
N ALA A 95 9.45 -9.11 -22.24
CA ALA A 95 9.18 -7.67 -22.17
C ALA A 95 9.10 -7.16 -20.71
N VAL A 96 9.05 -5.84 -20.56
CA VAL A 96 9.04 -5.11 -19.29
C VAL A 96 7.65 -4.51 -19.05
N THR A 97 7.06 -4.75 -17.89
CA THR A 97 5.75 -4.19 -17.56
C THR A 97 5.87 -2.73 -17.11
N VAL A 98 5.02 -1.86 -17.66
CA VAL A 98 4.86 -0.47 -17.22
C VAL A 98 3.46 -0.30 -16.63
N PRO A 99 3.31 -0.39 -15.31
CA PRO A 99 2.02 -0.20 -14.67
C PRO A 99 1.54 1.25 -14.80
N VAL A 100 0.26 1.41 -15.14
CA VAL A 100 -0.41 2.71 -15.19
C VAL A 100 -1.64 2.61 -14.28
N TYR A 101 -1.84 3.60 -13.41
CA TYR A 101 -3.04 3.62 -12.58
C TYR A 101 -4.29 3.78 -13.46
N GLU A 102 -5.33 3.06 -13.13
CA GLU A 102 -6.62 3.12 -13.83
C GLU A 102 -7.29 4.50 -13.75
N THR A 103 -6.90 5.30 -12.76
CA THR A 103 -7.39 6.66 -12.54
C THR A 103 -6.53 7.73 -13.22
N SER A 104 -5.46 7.34 -13.93
CA SER A 104 -4.54 8.27 -14.58
C SER A 104 -5.23 9.12 -15.64
N SER A 105 -5.00 10.42 -15.58
CA SER A 105 -5.47 11.36 -16.63
C SER A 105 -4.77 11.08 -17.97
N PRO A 106 -5.35 11.52 -19.10
CA PRO A 106 -4.70 11.40 -20.42
C PRO A 106 -3.28 11.98 -20.44
N GLU A 107 -3.03 13.08 -19.74
CA GLU A 107 -1.69 13.68 -19.64
C GLU A 107 -0.69 12.77 -18.90
N GLN A 108 -1.14 12.14 -17.83
CA GLN A 108 -0.31 11.17 -17.09
C GLN A 108 -0.05 9.92 -17.94
N VAL A 109 -1.05 9.41 -18.64
CA VAL A 109 -0.93 8.29 -19.58
C VAL A 109 0.07 8.62 -20.68
N GLN A 110 -0.05 9.82 -21.29
CA GLN A 110 0.90 10.30 -22.29
C GLN A 110 2.33 10.31 -21.75
N TRP A 111 2.53 10.89 -20.56
CA TRP A 111 3.85 10.98 -19.95
C TRP A 111 4.46 9.60 -19.72
N ILE A 112 3.72 8.71 -19.06
CA ILE A 112 4.21 7.37 -18.68
C ILE A 112 4.55 6.54 -19.92
N LEU A 113 3.66 6.49 -20.92
CA LEU A 113 3.86 5.68 -22.11
C LEU A 113 4.94 6.26 -23.06
N SER A 114 5.06 7.60 -23.14
CA SER A 114 6.09 8.23 -23.97
C SER A 114 7.48 8.12 -23.34
N ASP A 115 7.61 8.42 -22.04
CA ASP A 115 8.90 8.37 -21.33
C ASP A 115 9.45 6.94 -21.25
N SER A 116 8.58 5.96 -20.97
CA SER A 116 8.97 4.54 -21.00
C SER A 116 9.22 4.03 -22.42
N GLY A 117 8.73 4.70 -23.46
CA GLY A 117 8.77 4.24 -24.84
C GLY A 117 7.97 2.95 -25.04
N ALA A 118 6.79 2.85 -24.42
CA ALA A 118 5.94 1.67 -24.48
C ALA A 118 5.52 1.37 -25.93
N THR A 119 5.69 0.11 -26.36
CA THR A 119 5.35 -0.34 -27.72
C THR A 119 3.94 -0.92 -27.83
N ALA A 120 3.38 -1.32 -26.70
CA ALA A 120 2.02 -1.82 -26.56
C ALA A 120 1.42 -1.38 -25.24
N CYS A 121 0.09 -1.37 -25.15
CA CYS A 121 -0.64 -1.10 -23.91
C CYS A 121 -1.86 -2.03 -23.81
N VAL A 122 -2.06 -2.60 -22.64
CA VAL A 122 -3.30 -3.32 -22.31
C VAL A 122 -4.09 -2.48 -21.32
N VAL A 123 -5.35 -2.25 -21.63
CA VAL A 123 -6.26 -1.42 -20.81
C VAL A 123 -7.48 -2.24 -20.39
N GLU A 124 -8.22 -1.80 -19.37
CA GLU A 124 -9.37 -2.57 -18.89
C GLU A 124 -10.68 -2.19 -19.58
N LEU A 125 -11.06 -0.91 -19.55
CA LEU A 125 -12.38 -0.39 -19.88
C LEU A 125 -12.35 0.61 -21.05
N ASP A 126 -13.53 0.92 -21.63
CA ASP A 126 -13.68 1.86 -22.74
C ASP A 126 -13.07 3.22 -22.45
N HIS A 127 -13.25 3.77 -21.24
CA HIS A 127 -12.68 5.08 -20.91
C HIS A 127 -11.16 5.05 -20.77
N HIS A 128 -10.54 3.91 -20.40
CA HIS A 128 -9.09 3.75 -20.45
C HIS A 128 -8.59 3.72 -21.89
N THR A 129 -9.30 3.00 -22.77
CA THR A 129 -9.01 3.03 -24.21
C THR A 129 -9.10 4.44 -24.75
N ALA A 130 -10.16 5.18 -24.41
CA ALA A 130 -10.34 6.56 -24.83
C ALA A 130 -9.22 7.48 -24.30
N ALA A 131 -8.76 7.28 -23.06
CA ALA A 131 -7.63 8.04 -22.51
C ALA A 131 -6.33 7.83 -23.31
N VAL A 132 -6.00 6.59 -23.66
CA VAL A 132 -4.81 6.26 -24.48
C VAL A 132 -4.96 6.79 -25.89
N GLU A 133 -6.11 6.58 -26.55
CA GLU A 133 -6.34 7.01 -27.92
C GLU A 133 -6.36 8.55 -28.06
N SER A 134 -6.84 9.28 -27.05
CA SER A 134 -6.83 10.75 -27.06
C SER A 134 -5.42 11.37 -27.14
N VAL A 135 -4.40 10.60 -26.75
CA VAL A 135 -2.99 11.04 -26.78
C VAL A 135 -2.13 10.24 -27.76
N ARG A 136 -2.77 9.39 -28.59
CA ARG A 136 -2.11 8.44 -29.49
C ARG A 136 -1.08 9.08 -30.41
N GLU A 137 -1.38 10.26 -30.96
CA GLU A 137 -0.46 10.97 -31.85
C GLU A 137 0.87 11.35 -31.19
N SER A 138 0.86 11.50 -29.86
CA SER A 138 2.06 11.79 -29.07
C SER A 138 2.81 10.52 -28.63
N LEU A 139 2.36 9.34 -29.06
CA LEU A 139 2.91 8.03 -28.68
C LEU A 139 3.38 7.25 -29.93
N PRO A 140 4.40 7.71 -30.66
CA PRO A 140 4.80 7.10 -31.93
C PRO A 140 5.35 5.67 -31.79
N ALA A 141 5.83 5.28 -30.62
CA ALA A 141 6.30 3.92 -30.36
C ALA A 141 5.14 2.93 -30.12
N LEU A 142 3.97 3.41 -29.69
CA LEU A 142 2.83 2.58 -29.31
C LEU A 142 2.15 2.00 -30.55
N LYS A 143 2.26 0.71 -30.78
CA LYS A 143 1.72 -0.02 -31.95
C LYS A 143 0.34 -0.62 -31.66
N HIS A 144 0.16 -1.22 -30.48
CA HIS A 144 -1.01 -1.99 -30.12
C HIS A 144 -1.66 -1.51 -28.84
N VAL A 145 -2.99 -1.52 -28.81
CA VAL A 145 -3.80 -1.34 -27.60
C VAL A 145 -4.84 -2.46 -27.58
N TRP A 146 -4.86 -3.22 -26.48
CA TRP A 146 -5.88 -4.25 -26.25
C TRP A 146 -6.71 -3.90 -25.03
N GLN A 147 -8.02 -4.13 -25.14
CA GLN A 147 -8.94 -3.87 -24.04
C GLN A 147 -9.42 -5.18 -23.44
N ILE A 148 -9.21 -5.37 -22.14
CA ILE A 148 -9.53 -6.62 -21.42
C ILE A 148 -11.04 -6.93 -21.55
N ASP A 149 -11.91 -5.97 -21.20
CA ASP A 149 -13.37 -6.16 -21.20
C ASP A 149 -13.97 -6.28 -22.61
N ALA A 150 -13.25 -5.87 -23.65
CA ALA A 150 -13.61 -6.12 -25.05
C ALA A 150 -13.05 -7.44 -25.60
N GLY A 151 -12.48 -8.30 -24.73
CA GLY A 151 -11.95 -9.60 -25.15
C GLY A 151 -10.49 -9.59 -25.59
N GLY A 152 -9.71 -8.55 -25.22
CA GLY A 152 -8.32 -8.42 -25.63
C GLY A 152 -7.42 -9.59 -25.21
N VAL A 153 -7.67 -10.21 -24.05
CA VAL A 153 -6.93 -11.42 -23.64
C VAL A 153 -7.23 -12.60 -24.57
N ALA A 154 -8.49 -12.79 -24.95
CA ALA A 154 -8.87 -13.84 -25.90
C ALA A 154 -8.33 -13.55 -27.31
N GLU A 155 -8.23 -12.28 -27.69
CA GLU A 155 -7.60 -11.85 -28.94
C GLU A 155 -6.11 -12.22 -28.97
N LEU A 156 -5.37 -11.92 -27.89
CA LEU A 156 -3.97 -12.35 -27.75
C LEU A 156 -3.85 -13.87 -27.92
N GLY A 157 -4.74 -14.66 -27.31
CA GLY A 157 -4.76 -16.11 -27.48
C GLY A 157 -4.94 -16.54 -28.95
N ARG A 158 -5.80 -15.85 -29.70
CA ARG A 158 -6.00 -16.12 -31.14
C ARG A 158 -4.79 -15.74 -31.99
N LEU A 159 -4.19 -14.58 -31.72
CA LEU A 159 -2.99 -14.11 -32.42
C LEU A 159 -1.80 -15.07 -32.24
N GLY A 160 -1.68 -15.65 -31.06
CA GLY A 160 -0.55 -16.49 -30.70
C GLY A 160 -0.66 -17.97 -31.13
N GLN A 161 -1.72 -18.39 -31.86
CA GLN A 161 -1.98 -19.81 -32.17
C GLN A 161 -0.83 -20.51 -32.90
N ASP A 162 -0.11 -19.79 -33.76
CA ASP A 162 1.00 -20.33 -34.55
C ASP A 162 2.38 -20.18 -33.85
N VAL A 163 2.42 -19.57 -32.67
CA VAL A 163 3.65 -19.45 -31.89
C VAL A 163 3.84 -20.70 -31.04
N SER A 164 5.01 -21.33 -31.13
CA SER A 164 5.29 -22.56 -30.39
C SER A 164 5.57 -22.30 -28.91
N ASP A 165 5.46 -23.34 -28.06
CA ASP A 165 5.85 -23.28 -26.65
C ASP A 165 7.37 -23.05 -26.50
N GLU A 166 8.16 -23.65 -27.39
CA GLU A 166 9.62 -23.49 -27.44
C GLU A 166 10.02 -22.02 -27.62
N THR A 167 9.30 -21.27 -28.47
CA THR A 167 9.53 -19.82 -28.66
C THR A 167 9.29 -19.05 -27.36
N VAL A 168 8.24 -19.39 -26.59
CA VAL A 168 8.00 -18.76 -25.28
C VAL A 168 9.11 -19.13 -24.28
N GLU A 169 9.55 -20.40 -24.25
CA GLU A 169 10.65 -20.83 -23.38
C GLU A 169 11.98 -20.11 -23.72
N GLU A 170 12.28 -19.93 -25.01
CA GLU A 170 13.43 -19.13 -25.45
C GLU A 170 13.33 -17.69 -24.95
N ARG A 171 12.15 -17.05 -25.10
CA ARG A 171 11.92 -15.68 -24.61
C ARG A 171 12.06 -15.58 -23.10
N CYS A 172 11.51 -16.54 -22.34
CA CYS A 172 11.66 -16.60 -20.88
C CYS A 172 13.13 -16.70 -20.44
N SER A 173 14.01 -17.32 -21.23
CA SER A 173 15.41 -17.52 -20.88
C SER A 173 16.31 -16.31 -21.12
N LEU A 174 15.82 -15.28 -21.83
CA LEU A 174 16.63 -14.11 -22.22
C LEU A 174 16.89 -13.16 -21.04
N ALA A 175 15.85 -12.88 -20.24
CA ALA A 175 16.01 -11.99 -19.10
C ALA A 175 16.73 -12.69 -17.93
N LYS A 176 17.59 -11.95 -17.26
CA LYS A 176 18.36 -12.38 -16.09
C LYS A 176 17.92 -11.57 -14.86
N ALA A 177 18.43 -11.93 -13.69
CA ALA A 177 18.06 -11.29 -12.43
C ALA A 177 18.26 -9.75 -12.46
N ASP A 178 19.31 -9.26 -13.08
CA ASP A 178 19.64 -7.83 -13.14
C ASP A 178 18.94 -7.04 -14.26
N ASP A 179 18.13 -7.74 -15.07
CA ASP A 179 17.36 -7.08 -16.11
C ASP A 179 16.07 -6.44 -15.54
N PRO A 180 15.58 -5.36 -16.17
CA PRO A 180 14.35 -4.72 -15.74
C PRO A 180 13.14 -5.65 -15.82
N ALA A 181 12.42 -5.79 -14.71
CA ALA A 181 11.12 -6.48 -14.67
C ALA A 181 9.98 -5.49 -14.88
N THR A 182 10.12 -4.27 -14.33
CA THR A 182 9.08 -3.25 -14.41
C THR A 182 9.65 -1.85 -14.24
N ILE A 183 8.94 -0.85 -14.78
CA ILE A 183 9.20 0.57 -14.55
C ILE A 183 7.97 1.16 -13.87
N VAL A 184 8.06 1.41 -12.56
CA VAL A 184 6.96 1.96 -11.76
C VAL A 184 7.11 3.47 -11.65
N TYR A 185 6.13 4.22 -12.14
CA TYR A 185 6.16 5.68 -12.08
C TYR A 185 5.67 6.19 -10.73
N THR A 186 6.56 6.87 -10.02
CA THR A 186 6.27 7.47 -8.70
C THR A 186 5.90 8.93 -8.86
N SER A 187 4.78 9.32 -8.25
CA SER A 187 4.43 10.73 -8.09
C SER A 187 5.34 11.35 -7.02
N GLY A 188 6.47 11.89 -7.43
CA GLY A 188 7.28 12.72 -6.53
C GLY A 188 6.47 13.91 -6.00
N THR A 189 6.82 14.41 -4.83
CA THR A 189 6.18 15.61 -4.24
C THR A 189 6.40 16.88 -5.07
N THR A 190 7.33 16.84 -6.04
CA THR A 190 7.67 17.96 -6.92
C THR A 190 7.99 17.46 -8.34
N GLY A 191 7.19 17.85 -9.33
CA GLY A 191 7.46 17.60 -10.74
C GLY A 191 6.72 16.42 -11.36
N ARG A 192 7.16 16.01 -12.56
CA ARG A 192 6.61 14.86 -13.29
C ARG A 192 7.01 13.54 -12.60
N PRO A 193 6.16 12.49 -12.63
CA PRO A 193 6.48 11.18 -12.11
C PRO A 193 7.78 10.63 -12.72
N LYS A 194 8.64 10.03 -11.88
CA LYS A 194 9.88 9.37 -12.29
C LYS A 194 9.64 7.87 -12.44
N GLY A 195 10.16 7.28 -13.50
CA GLY A 195 10.12 5.83 -13.71
C GLY A 195 11.17 5.12 -12.84
N CYS A 196 10.75 4.43 -11.80
CA CYS A 196 11.62 3.61 -10.95
C CYS A 196 11.79 2.22 -11.58
N VAL A 197 13.02 1.88 -11.97
CA VAL A 197 13.35 0.58 -12.59
C VAL A 197 13.60 -0.46 -11.51
N LEU A 198 12.69 -1.43 -11.38
CA LEU A 198 12.86 -2.60 -10.54
C LEU A 198 13.25 -3.81 -11.41
N THR A 199 14.27 -4.54 -10.97
CA THR A 199 14.76 -5.72 -11.65
C THR A 199 14.07 -6.99 -11.15
N HIS A 200 14.26 -8.10 -11.86
CA HIS A 200 13.84 -9.40 -11.35
C HIS A 200 14.53 -9.73 -10.01
N ARG A 201 15.83 -9.33 -9.85
CA ARG A 201 16.57 -9.44 -8.59
C ARG A 201 15.88 -8.72 -7.45
N SER A 202 15.41 -7.48 -7.67
CA SER A 202 14.77 -6.68 -6.62
C SER A 202 13.57 -7.44 -6.03
N PHE A 203 12.71 -8.01 -6.87
CA PHE A 203 11.56 -8.80 -6.43
C PHE A 203 11.94 -10.15 -5.80
N PHE A 204 12.93 -10.86 -6.35
CA PHE A 204 13.39 -12.11 -5.74
C PHE A 204 13.97 -11.87 -4.34
N ALA A 205 14.82 -10.85 -4.20
CA ALA A 205 15.44 -10.51 -2.92
C ALA A 205 14.38 -10.11 -1.90
N GLU A 206 13.41 -9.29 -2.27
CA GLU A 206 12.34 -8.87 -1.37
C GLU A 206 11.38 -10.01 -1.04
N CYS A 207 10.68 -10.52 -2.06
CA CYS A 207 9.62 -11.51 -1.86
C CYS A 207 10.17 -12.84 -1.29
N GLY A 208 11.36 -13.28 -1.73
CA GLY A 208 12.00 -14.48 -1.22
C GLY A 208 12.31 -14.38 0.27
N ASN A 209 12.94 -13.30 0.69
CA ASN A 209 13.26 -13.08 2.11
C ASN A 209 12.00 -12.87 2.98
N ILE A 210 10.95 -12.22 2.46
CA ILE A 210 9.66 -12.09 3.16
C ILE A 210 9.01 -13.46 3.37
N VAL A 211 8.92 -14.27 2.32
CA VAL A 211 8.33 -15.62 2.39
C VAL A 211 9.07 -16.49 3.40
N GLU A 212 10.40 -16.48 3.37
CA GLU A 212 11.21 -17.25 4.33
C GLU A 212 11.06 -16.73 5.76
N ARG A 213 11.08 -15.43 5.98
CA ARG A 213 10.95 -14.81 7.32
C ARG A 213 9.55 -15.00 7.92
N LEU A 214 8.52 -15.02 7.06
CA LEU A 214 7.12 -15.18 7.44
C LEU A 214 6.57 -16.58 7.04
N ARG A 215 7.43 -17.59 6.92
CA ARG A 215 7.09 -18.94 6.46
C ARG A 215 5.80 -19.53 7.05
N PRO A 216 5.47 -19.37 8.36
CA PRO A 216 4.21 -19.86 8.90
C PRO A 216 2.95 -19.24 8.26
N LEU A 217 3.07 -18.04 7.65
CA LEU A 217 1.98 -17.35 6.97
C LEU A 217 1.91 -17.66 5.47
N PHE A 218 2.91 -18.38 4.94
CA PHE A 218 3.07 -18.72 3.51
C PHE A 218 3.18 -20.22 3.28
N ARG A 219 2.32 -21.02 3.90
CA ARG A 219 2.31 -22.49 3.70
C ARG A 219 1.63 -22.86 2.39
N THR A 220 2.38 -23.50 1.49
CA THR A 220 1.92 -23.96 0.16
C THR A 220 0.61 -24.75 0.24
N GLY A 221 -0.37 -24.35 -0.57
CA GLY A 221 -1.68 -24.98 -0.66
C GLY A 221 -2.62 -24.80 0.54
N GLU A 222 -2.13 -24.23 1.67
CA GLU A 222 -2.93 -24.04 2.88
C GLU A 222 -3.33 -22.58 3.09
N CYS A 223 -2.43 -21.67 2.76
CA CYS A 223 -2.62 -20.23 2.97
C CYS A 223 -3.24 -19.55 1.74
N SER A 224 -3.80 -18.38 1.98
CA SER A 224 -4.43 -17.58 0.94
C SER A 224 -4.39 -16.09 1.27
N VAL A 225 -4.30 -15.26 0.22
CA VAL A 225 -4.25 -13.79 0.30
C VAL A 225 -5.32 -13.20 -0.60
N LEU A 226 -6.02 -12.17 -0.12
CA LEU A 226 -6.92 -11.37 -0.94
C LEU A 226 -6.25 -10.03 -1.26
N LEU A 227 -5.97 -9.79 -2.53
CA LEU A 227 -5.34 -8.58 -3.04
C LEU A 227 -6.40 -7.59 -3.51
N PHE A 228 -6.40 -6.42 -2.92
CA PHE A 228 -7.27 -5.27 -3.26
C PHE A 228 -6.49 -3.97 -3.39
N LEU A 229 -5.16 -4.02 -3.23
CA LEU A 229 -4.28 -2.87 -3.46
C LEU A 229 -4.07 -2.67 -4.97
N PRO A 230 -3.91 -1.43 -5.44
CA PRO A 230 -3.60 -1.17 -6.85
C PRO A 230 -2.32 -1.90 -7.28
N LEU A 231 -2.40 -2.69 -8.34
CA LEU A 231 -1.24 -3.38 -8.92
C LEU A 231 -0.29 -2.43 -9.68
N ALA A 232 -0.75 -1.21 -9.96
CA ALA A 232 0.13 -0.13 -10.43
C ALA A 232 1.08 0.39 -9.32
N HIS A 233 0.79 0.11 -8.05
CA HIS A 233 1.66 0.44 -6.92
C HIS A 233 2.53 -0.77 -6.53
N VAL A 234 3.80 -0.52 -6.20
CA VAL A 234 4.76 -1.56 -5.85
C VAL A 234 4.31 -2.47 -4.70
N PHE A 235 3.58 -1.94 -3.71
CA PHE A 235 3.03 -2.76 -2.62
C PHE A 235 2.00 -3.80 -3.14
N GLY A 236 1.16 -3.43 -4.10
CA GLY A 236 0.29 -4.39 -4.79
C GLY A 236 1.08 -5.48 -5.51
N ARG A 237 2.22 -5.11 -6.13
CA ARG A 237 3.12 -6.04 -6.80
C ARG A 237 3.78 -7.04 -5.83
N LEU A 238 4.23 -6.57 -4.67
CA LEU A 238 4.71 -7.47 -3.60
C LEU A 238 3.63 -8.49 -3.22
N VAL A 239 2.38 -8.01 -2.99
CA VAL A 239 1.24 -8.87 -2.61
C VAL A 239 0.85 -9.84 -3.73
N GLN A 240 1.17 -9.53 -4.98
CA GLN A 240 1.00 -10.43 -6.13
C GLN A 240 2.10 -11.50 -6.20
N ILE A 241 3.36 -11.10 -6.06
CA ILE A 241 4.52 -11.96 -6.36
C ILE A 241 4.85 -12.90 -5.18
N ALA A 242 4.84 -12.40 -3.94
CA ALA A 242 5.18 -13.20 -2.77
C ALA A 242 4.28 -14.46 -2.59
N PRO A 243 2.95 -14.39 -2.74
CA PRO A 243 2.10 -15.58 -2.76
C PRO A 243 2.45 -16.58 -3.87
N MET A 244 2.82 -16.09 -5.04
CA MET A 244 3.25 -16.95 -6.15
C MET A 244 4.58 -17.65 -5.86
N MET A 245 5.51 -17.00 -5.15
CA MET A 245 6.77 -17.64 -4.74
C MET A 245 6.56 -18.80 -3.75
N ALA A 246 5.51 -18.74 -2.92
CA ALA A 246 5.17 -19.73 -1.91
C ALA A 246 4.02 -20.67 -2.30
N PRO A 247 3.64 -20.83 -3.58
CA PRO A 247 2.37 -21.32 -4.16
C PRO A 247 1.20 -21.35 -3.17
N ILE A 248 0.76 -20.16 -2.74
CA ILE A 248 -0.45 -19.97 -1.96
C ILE A 248 -1.52 -19.25 -2.80
N LYS A 249 -2.79 -19.42 -2.44
CA LYS A 249 -3.90 -18.92 -3.25
C LYS A 249 -4.04 -17.40 -3.17
N LEU A 250 -3.93 -16.72 -4.31
CA LEU A 250 -4.17 -15.28 -4.48
C LEU A 250 -5.56 -15.04 -5.07
N GLY A 251 -6.39 -14.23 -4.42
CA GLY A 251 -7.61 -13.67 -4.98
C GLY A 251 -7.44 -12.18 -5.26
N CYS A 252 -8.03 -11.66 -6.34
CA CYS A 252 -7.97 -10.24 -6.70
C CYS A 252 -9.35 -9.59 -6.64
N VAL A 253 -9.44 -8.40 -6.05
CA VAL A 253 -10.68 -7.62 -5.92
C VAL A 253 -10.45 -6.21 -6.46
N PRO A 254 -11.22 -5.77 -7.47
CA PRO A 254 -11.03 -4.47 -8.10
C PRO A 254 -11.60 -3.29 -7.30
N ASP A 255 -12.52 -3.54 -6.36
CA ASP A 255 -13.22 -2.50 -5.62
C ASP A 255 -13.21 -2.78 -4.10
N ILE A 256 -12.73 -1.81 -3.34
CA ILE A 256 -12.68 -1.87 -1.86
C ILE A 256 -14.01 -1.52 -1.19
N LYS A 257 -15.02 -1.03 -1.93
CA LYS A 257 -16.33 -0.67 -1.36
C LYS A 257 -17.04 -1.86 -0.71
N HIS A 258 -16.88 -3.04 -1.32
CA HIS A 258 -17.45 -4.29 -0.84
C HIS A 258 -16.42 -5.23 -0.20
N LEU A 259 -15.29 -4.69 0.25
CA LEU A 259 -14.16 -5.50 0.76
C LEU A 259 -14.55 -6.46 1.89
N THR A 260 -15.44 -6.06 2.81
CA THR A 260 -15.89 -6.92 3.91
C THR A 260 -16.66 -8.16 3.41
N ASP A 261 -17.48 -8.00 2.38
CA ASP A 261 -18.22 -9.11 1.76
C ASP A 261 -17.25 -10.06 1.04
N GLU A 262 -16.25 -9.50 0.37
CA GLU A 262 -15.20 -10.26 -0.31
C GLU A 262 -14.31 -11.01 0.68
N LEU A 263 -13.93 -10.40 1.80
CA LEU A 263 -13.20 -11.06 2.87
C LEU A 263 -14.01 -12.22 3.47
N ALA A 264 -15.31 -12.04 3.67
CA ALA A 264 -16.20 -13.08 4.17
C ALA A 264 -16.37 -14.24 3.17
N ALA A 265 -16.42 -13.94 1.86
CA ALA A 265 -16.58 -14.94 0.80
C ALA A 265 -15.29 -15.71 0.51
N PHE A 266 -14.16 -15.02 0.38
CA PHE A 266 -12.85 -15.62 0.05
C PHE A 266 -12.18 -16.28 1.27
N ARG A 267 -12.36 -15.70 2.47
CA ARG A 267 -11.80 -16.16 3.74
C ARG A 267 -10.26 -16.31 3.71
N PRO A 268 -9.53 -15.21 3.48
CA PRO A 268 -8.07 -15.25 3.41
C PRO A 268 -7.46 -15.65 4.77
N THR A 269 -6.27 -16.24 4.74
CA THR A 269 -5.48 -16.53 5.94
C THR A 269 -4.54 -15.38 6.31
N LEU A 270 -4.23 -14.51 5.34
CA LEU A 270 -3.38 -13.33 5.49
C LEU A 270 -4.01 -12.16 4.71
N ILE A 271 -4.06 -10.99 5.33
CA ILE A 271 -4.52 -9.75 4.70
C ILE A 271 -3.33 -8.80 4.59
N LEU A 272 -3.11 -8.24 3.40
CA LEU A 272 -2.14 -7.16 3.20
C LEU A 272 -2.90 -5.91 2.77
N GLY A 273 -2.70 -4.81 3.49
CA GLY A 273 -3.45 -3.59 3.24
C GLY A 273 -2.75 -2.34 3.76
N VAL A 274 -3.41 -1.21 3.57
CA VAL A 274 -3.01 0.08 4.12
C VAL A 274 -3.75 0.35 5.44
N PRO A 275 -3.25 1.21 6.33
CA PRO A 275 -3.88 1.52 7.63
C PRO A 275 -5.36 1.88 7.54
N ARG A 276 -5.74 2.62 6.50
CA ARG A 276 -7.14 3.04 6.26
C ARG A 276 -8.15 1.88 6.23
N VAL A 277 -7.73 0.70 5.78
CA VAL A 277 -8.59 -0.50 5.78
C VAL A 277 -8.90 -0.94 7.20
N PHE A 278 -7.91 -0.97 8.06
CA PHE A 278 -8.06 -1.37 9.47
C PHE A 278 -8.82 -0.32 10.29
N GLU A 279 -8.57 0.97 10.02
CA GLU A 279 -9.35 2.07 10.58
C GLU A 279 -10.83 1.95 10.21
N LYS A 280 -11.13 1.70 8.93
CA LYS A 280 -12.51 1.54 8.45
C LYS A 280 -13.20 0.34 9.11
N VAL A 281 -12.51 -0.79 9.27
CA VAL A 281 -13.05 -1.97 9.98
C VAL A 281 -13.37 -1.63 11.43
N TYR A 282 -12.46 -0.97 12.16
CA TYR A 282 -12.67 -0.54 13.53
C TYR A 282 -13.86 0.43 13.66
N ASN A 283 -13.84 1.50 12.87
CA ASN A 283 -14.85 2.57 12.93
C ASN A 283 -16.25 2.06 12.53
N SER A 284 -16.35 1.22 11.49
CA SER A 284 -17.62 0.64 11.05
C SER A 284 -18.19 -0.31 12.11
N ALA A 285 -17.36 -1.11 12.76
CA ALA A 285 -17.79 -2.00 13.83
C ALA A 285 -18.28 -1.22 15.06
N ARG A 286 -17.57 -0.14 15.44
CA ARG A 286 -17.97 0.75 16.54
C ARG A 286 -19.29 1.43 16.24
N ALA A 287 -19.44 2.01 15.05
CA ALA A 287 -20.66 2.68 14.63
C ALA A 287 -21.87 1.74 14.62
N LYS A 288 -21.69 0.49 14.15
CA LYS A 288 -22.74 -0.54 14.21
C LYS A 288 -23.12 -0.88 15.64
N ALA A 289 -22.13 -1.02 16.53
CA ALA A 289 -22.40 -1.26 17.95
C ALA A 289 -23.16 -0.09 18.62
N GLN A 290 -22.86 1.16 18.26
CA GLN A 290 -23.57 2.34 18.72
C GLN A 290 -25.03 2.32 18.24
N ALA A 291 -25.28 2.07 16.95
CA ALA A 291 -26.61 1.96 16.38
C ALA A 291 -27.46 0.86 17.07
N ASP A 292 -26.83 -0.25 17.48
CA ASP A 292 -27.46 -1.35 18.21
C ASP A 292 -27.63 -1.06 19.73
N GLY A 293 -27.30 0.15 20.23
CA GLY A 293 -27.33 0.51 21.66
C GLY A 293 -26.22 -0.16 22.49
N LYS A 294 -25.18 -0.70 21.86
CA LYS A 294 -24.09 -1.45 22.49
C LYS A 294 -22.74 -0.73 22.43
N GLY A 295 -22.74 0.58 22.12
CA GLY A 295 -21.51 1.37 21.97
C GLY A 295 -20.61 1.30 23.20
N ALA A 296 -21.16 1.49 24.41
CA ALA A 296 -20.40 1.40 25.66
C ALA A 296 -19.77 0.00 25.92
N ILE A 297 -20.40 -1.07 25.40
CA ILE A 297 -19.85 -2.43 25.47
C ILE A 297 -18.66 -2.55 24.52
N PHE A 298 -18.79 -2.00 23.30
CA PHE A 298 -17.71 -1.99 22.32
C PHE A 298 -16.50 -1.21 22.84
N ASP A 299 -16.71 0.01 23.37
CA ASP A 299 -15.63 0.84 23.90
C ASP A 299 -14.89 0.13 25.05
N LYS A 300 -15.61 -0.47 26.00
CA LYS A 300 -14.99 -1.30 27.08
C LYS A 300 -14.25 -2.53 26.54
N ALA A 301 -14.75 -3.16 25.49
CA ALA A 301 -14.08 -4.26 24.83
C ALA A 301 -12.79 -3.79 24.16
N ALA A 302 -12.83 -2.64 23.45
CA ALA A 302 -11.66 -2.06 22.81
C ALA A 302 -10.57 -1.69 23.83
N ASP A 303 -10.94 -1.02 24.93
CA ASP A 303 -10.01 -0.70 26.03
C ASP A 303 -9.39 -1.96 26.65
N THR A 304 -10.20 -3.02 26.82
CA THR A 304 -9.72 -4.31 27.36
C THR A 304 -8.74 -4.98 26.39
N ALA A 305 -9.01 -4.96 25.08
CA ALA A 305 -8.12 -5.50 24.06
C ALA A 305 -6.77 -4.76 24.05
N ILE A 306 -6.79 -3.42 24.08
CA ILE A 306 -5.59 -2.59 24.12
C ILE A 306 -4.79 -2.87 25.39
N ALA A 307 -5.45 -2.88 26.56
CA ALA A 307 -4.79 -3.15 27.83
C ALA A 307 -4.19 -4.57 27.86
N TYR A 308 -4.91 -5.56 27.33
CA TYR A 308 -4.43 -6.94 27.24
C TYR A 308 -3.19 -7.03 26.34
N SER A 309 -3.24 -6.40 25.15
CA SER A 309 -2.11 -6.36 24.23
C SER A 309 -0.89 -5.67 24.84
N LYS A 310 -1.06 -4.51 25.49
CA LYS A 310 0.05 -3.82 26.19
C LYS A 310 0.66 -4.68 27.30
N ALA A 311 -0.17 -5.40 28.03
CA ALA A 311 0.30 -6.28 29.10
C ALA A 311 1.11 -7.49 28.58
N LEU A 312 0.90 -7.92 27.32
CA LEU A 312 1.74 -8.97 26.70
C LEU A 312 3.20 -8.54 26.54
N ASP A 313 3.47 -7.23 26.43
CA ASP A 313 4.82 -6.68 26.28
C ASP A 313 5.53 -6.47 27.63
N THR A 314 4.86 -6.74 28.75
CA THR A 314 5.43 -6.64 30.09
C THR A 314 5.95 -8.00 30.58
N PRO A 315 7.02 -8.05 31.41
CA PRO A 315 7.55 -9.31 31.95
C PRO A 315 6.53 -10.12 32.74
N SER A 316 5.57 -9.45 33.41
CA SER A 316 4.54 -10.09 34.23
C SER A 316 3.34 -10.61 33.40
N GLY A 317 3.22 -10.14 32.16
CA GLY A 317 2.07 -10.45 31.30
C GLY A 317 0.73 -9.93 31.85
N PRO A 318 -0.39 -10.30 31.20
CA PRO A 318 -1.72 -9.88 31.62
C PRO A 318 -2.13 -10.50 32.96
N SER A 319 -2.69 -9.68 33.87
CA SER A 319 -3.23 -10.13 35.14
C SER A 319 -4.39 -11.12 34.96
N PHE A 320 -4.68 -11.95 36.00
CA PHE A 320 -5.78 -12.90 35.95
C PHE A 320 -7.14 -12.24 35.67
N GLY A 321 -7.42 -11.09 36.32
CA GLY A 321 -8.65 -10.34 36.08
C GLY A 321 -8.77 -9.79 34.64
N LEU A 322 -7.65 -9.36 34.03
CA LEU A 322 -7.60 -8.90 32.66
C LEU A 322 -7.81 -10.07 31.67
N LYS A 323 -7.22 -11.23 31.94
CA LYS A 323 -7.44 -12.47 31.15
C LYS A 323 -8.91 -12.88 31.15
N LEU A 324 -9.57 -12.81 32.32
CA LEU A 324 -10.99 -13.17 32.44
C LEU A 324 -11.88 -12.19 31.67
N LYS A 325 -11.65 -10.88 31.81
CA LYS A 325 -12.38 -9.85 31.05
C LYS A 325 -12.19 -10.03 29.53
N HIS A 326 -10.95 -10.26 29.11
CA HIS A 326 -10.61 -10.52 27.71
C HIS A 326 -11.39 -11.73 27.16
N LYS A 327 -11.43 -12.84 27.88
CA LYS A 327 -12.18 -14.05 27.49
C LYS A 327 -13.69 -13.80 27.36
N VAL A 328 -14.27 -12.95 28.22
CA VAL A 328 -15.69 -12.55 28.12
C VAL A 328 -15.92 -11.75 26.83
N PHE A 329 -15.09 -10.73 26.56
CA PHE A 329 -15.22 -9.92 25.35
C PHE A 329 -14.85 -10.67 24.08
N ASP A 330 -14.02 -11.72 24.17
CA ASP A 330 -13.73 -12.58 23.01
C ASP A 330 -15.01 -13.22 22.48
N LYS A 331 -15.85 -13.77 23.35
CA LYS A 331 -17.15 -14.35 22.97
C LYS A 331 -18.18 -13.31 22.51
N LEU A 332 -18.20 -12.14 23.14
CA LEU A 332 -19.24 -11.13 22.89
C LEU A 332 -18.93 -10.24 21.68
N VAL A 333 -17.65 -9.91 21.46
CA VAL A 333 -17.21 -8.86 20.51
C VAL A 333 -16.13 -9.35 19.56
N TYR A 334 -14.97 -9.86 20.06
CA TYR A 334 -13.79 -10.09 19.24
C TYR A 334 -13.99 -11.18 18.18
N GLY A 335 -14.69 -12.25 18.50
CA GLY A 335 -15.02 -13.29 17.53
C GLY A 335 -15.82 -12.77 16.34
N LYS A 336 -16.71 -11.79 16.55
CA LYS A 336 -17.47 -11.14 15.46
C LYS A 336 -16.60 -10.25 14.61
N LEU A 337 -15.65 -9.53 15.20
CA LEU A 337 -14.69 -8.69 14.48
C LEU A 337 -13.77 -9.53 13.60
N ARG A 338 -13.25 -10.63 14.16
CA ARG A 338 -12.45 -11.58 13.34
C ARG A 338 -13.25 -12.19 12.19
N ALA A 339 -14.54 -12.45 12.39
CA ALA A 339 -15.42 -12.96 11.33
C ALA A 339 -15.58 -11.96 10.17
N VAL A 340 -15.64 -10.64 10.44
CA VAL A 340 -15.66 -9.59 9.41
C VAL A 340 -14.37 -9.60 8.59
N LEU A 341 -13.25 -9.98 9.18
CA LEU A 341 -11.95 -10.15 8.52
C LEU A 341 -11.77 -11.53 7.84
N GLY A 342 -12.85 -12.25 7.61
CA GLY A 342 -12.86 -13.57 6.95
C GLY A 342 -12.79 -14.76 7.90
N GLY A 343 -12.49 -14.57 9.19
CA GLY A 343 -12.57 -15.58 10.26
C GLY A 343 -11.56 -16.73 10.20
N ARG A 344 -10.59 -16.70 9.27
CA ARG A 344 -9.52 -17.71 9.11
C ARG A 344 -8.14 -17.16 9.44
N GLY A 345 -7.91 -15.88 9.13
CA GLY A 345 -6.62 -15.21 9.34
C GLY A 345 -6.43 -14.78 10.79
N GLU A 346 -5.19 -14.89 11.26
CA GLU A 346 -4.74 -14.36 12.55
C GLU A 346 -3.78 -13.17 12.38
N TYR A 347 -3.31 -12.95 11.16
CA TYR A 347 -2.32 -11.94 10.82
C TYR A 347 -2.73 -11.08 9.63
N ALA A 348 -2.30 -9.83 9.70
CA ALA A 348 -2.26 -8.94 8.54
C ALA A 348 -0.93 -8.21 8.49
N ILE A 349 -0.61 -7.66 7.31
CA ILE A 349 0.53 -6.76 7.10
C ILE A 349 -0.04 -5.41 6.68
N SER A 350 0.41 -4.34 7.34
CA SER A 350 0.03 -2.96 7.04
C SER A 350 1.26 -2.17 6.60
N GLY A 351 1.15 -1.46 5.47
CA GLY A 351 2.24 -0.64 4.95
C GLY A 351 1.73 0.61 4.22
N GLY A 352 2.68 1.43 3.76
CA GLY A 352 2.39 2.65 3.00
C GLY A 352 2.11 3.90 3.83
N ALA A 353 1.65 3.74 5.08
CA ALA A 353 1.47 4.78 6.09
C ALA A 353 1.50 4.15 7.49
N PRO A 354 1.68 4.94 8.58
CA PRO A 354 1.63 4.42 9.95
C PRO A 354 0.24 3.91 10.33
N LEU A 355 0.18 2.75 11.01
CA LEU A 355 -1.08 2.21 11.56
C LEU A 355 -1.51 2.90 12.85
N GLY A 356 -0.53 3.38 13.60
CA GLY A 356 -0.72 3.95 14.94
C GLY A 356 -0.80 2.89 16.04
N GLU A 357 -0.18 3.22 17.19
CA GLU A 357 -0.02 2.26 18.31
C GLU A 357 -1.38 1.76 18.84
N ARG A 358 -2.40 2.65 18.89
CA ARG A 358 -3.73 2.30 19.40
C ARG A 358 -4.38 1.18 18.60
N LEU A 359 -4.37 1.28 17.27
CA LEU A 359 -4.95 0.24 16.40
C LEU A 359 -4.10 -1.02 16.40
N GLY A 360 -2.76 -0.89 16.39
CA GLY A 360 -1.87 -2.03 16.51
C GLY A 360 -2.16 -2.86 17.78
N HIS A 361 -2.27 -2.21 18.94
CA HIS A 361 -2.65 -2.88 20.19
C HIS A 361 -4.08 -3.41 20.18
N PHE A 362 -5.03 -2.69 19.59
CA PHE A 362 -6.41 -3.15 19.49
C PHE A 362 -6.50 -4.45 18.69
N PHE A 363 -5.96 -4.48 17.48
CA PHE A 363 -6.02 -5.65 16.61
C PHE A 363 -5.28 -6.85 17.21
N ARG A 364 -4.06 -6.67 17.73
CA ARG A 364 -3.36 -7.73 18.45
C ARG A 364 -4.16 -8.22 19.66
N GLY A 365 -4.80 -7.31 20.37
CA GLY A 365 -5.62 -7.62 21.54
C GLY A 365 -6.88 -8.40 21.22
N ILE A 366 -7.46 -8.26 20.02
CA ILE A 366 -8.60 -9.08 19.60
C ILE A 366 -8.19 -10.43 18.98
N GLY A 367 -6.88 -10.76 18.96
CA GLY A 367 -6.36 -11.99 18.36
C GLY A 367 -6.24 -11.94 16.84
N PHE A 368 -6.05 -10.76 16.27
CA PHE A 368 -5.76 -10.53 14.86
C PHE A 368 -4.58 -9.54 14.74
N THR A 369 -3.37 -10.08 14.62
CA THR A 369 -2.14 -9.27 14.68
C THR A 369 -1.87 -8.55 13.37
N VAL A 370 -1.77 -7.23 13.41
CA VAL A 370 -1.38 -6.42 12.24
C VAL A 370 0.10 -6.05 12.35
N LEU A 371 0.92 -6.59 11.47
CA LEU A 371 2.36 -6.34 11.39
C LEU A 371 2.59 -5.12 10.52
N GLU A 372 3.23 -4.09 11.05
CA GLU A 372 3.61 -2.91 10.26
C GLU A 372 4.88 -3.17 9.48
N GLY A 373 4.93 -2.63 8.25
CA GLY A 373 6.09 -2.61 7.40
C GLY A 373 6.34 -1.23 6.78
N TYR A 374 7.59 -0.96 6.43
CA TYR A 374 8.07 0.27 5.83
C TYR A 374 8.86 -0.01 4.56
N GLY A 375 8.68 0.84 3.58
CA GLY A 375 9.45 0.87 2.36
C GLY A 375 8.91 1.88 1.35
N LEU A 376 9.58 1.93 0.21
CA LEU A 376 9.32 2.86 -0.88
C LEU A 376 9.26 2.08 -2.20
N THR A 377 8.89 2.74 -3.27
CA THR A 377 8.96 2.14 -4.62
C THR A 377 10.40 1.78 -4.96
N GLU A 378 11.33 2.64 -4.60
CA GLU A 378 12.78 2.47 -4.79
C GLU A 378 13.38 1.31 -3.99
N SER A 379 12.69 0.85 -2.96
CA SER A 379 13.09 -0.35 -2.20
C SER A 379 12.16 -1.55 -2.47
N CYS A 380 11.54 -1.60 -3.63
CA CYS A 380 10.69 -2.69 -4.12
C CYS A 380 9.45 -2.97 -3.26
N ALA A 381 9.06 -2.16 -2.33
CA ALA A 381 7.97 -2.04 -1.39
C ALA A 381 8.41 -2.12 0.07
N ALA A 382 8.97 -3.23 0.57
CA ALA A 382 9.25 -3.40 1.99
C ALA A 382 10.75 -3.52 2.29
N THR A 383 11.31 -2.61 3.08
CA THR A 383 12.69 -2.71 3.59
C THR A 383 12.74 -3.13 5.05
N ALA A 384 11.70 -2.85 5.80
CA ALA A 384 11.56 -3.29 7.19
C ALA A 384 10.12 -3.74 7.46
N PHE A 385 9.96 -4.74 8.30
CA PHE A 385 8.64 -5.18 8.78
C PHE A 385 8.74 -5.85 10.14
N ASN A 386 7.64 -5.78 10.89
CA ASN A 386 7.56 -6.44 12.18
C ASN A 386 7.55 -7.96 12.01
N PRO A 387 8.41 -8.69 12.73
CA PRO A 387 8.39 -10.15 12.73
C PRO A 387 7.11 -10.66 13.42
N TRP A 388 6.57 -11.77 12.92
CA TRP A 388 5.33 -12.37 13.43
C TRP A 388 5.47 -12.89 14.89
N ASP A 389 6.67 -13.30 15.28
CA ASP A 389 7.02 -13.90 16.57
C ASP A 389 7.46 -12.89 17.64
N ARG A 390 7.87 -11.68 17.24
CA ARG A 390 8.35 -10.61 18.12
C ARG A 390 7.95 -9.22 17.63
N GLN A 391 6.66 -8.99 17.51
CA GLN A 391 6.15 -7.69 17.12
C GLN A 391 6.47 -6.61 18.17
N LYS A 392 6.96 -5.44 17.73
CA LYS A 392 7.14 -4.24 18.55
C LYS A 392 6.26 -3.12 18.00
N ILE A 393 5.08 -2.97 18.58
CA ILE A 393 4.10 -1.97 18.14
C ILE A 393 4.67 -0.57 18.31
N GLY A 394 4.38 0.33 17.36
CA GLY A 394 4.96 1.67 17.29
C GLY A 394 6.31 1.73 16.58
N THR A 395 6.74 0.62 15.97
CA THR A 395 7.89 0.54 15.07
C THR A 395 7.47 -0.09 13.75
N VAL A 396 8.22 0.15 12.69
CA VAL A 396 8.03 -0.53 11.40
C VAL A 396 8.79 -1.86 11.30
N GLY A 397 9.32 -2.34 12.44
CA GLY A 397 9.98 -3.63 12.55
C GLY A 397 11.48 -3.60 12.27
N GLN A 398 12.04 -4.77 11.98
CA GLN A 398 13.45 -4.99 11.68
C GLN A 398 13.70 -4.96 10.17
N PRO A 399 14.95 -4.67 9.73
CA PRO A 399 15.30 -4.73 8.31
C PRO A 399 14.93 -6.07 7.67
N LEU A 400 14.56 -6.03 6.41
CA LEU A 400 14.40 -7.19 5.55
C LEU A 400 15.69 -8.04 5.60
N PRO A 401 15.63 -9.36 5.81
CA PRO A 401 16.81 -10.21 5.70
C PRO A 401 17.53 -9.98 4.35
N GLY A 402 18.86 -9.83 4.40
CA GLY A 402 19.68 -9.47 3.23
C GLY A 402 19.76 -7.96 2.97
N SER A 403 19.15 -7.13 3.79
CA SER A 403 19.26 -5.67 3.69
C SER A 403 19.96 -5.04 4.90
N VAL A 404 20.43 -3.82 4.72
CA VAL A 404 21.05 -3.00 5.78
C VAL A 404 20.29 -1.69 5.89
N VAL A 405 19.95 -1.32 7.11
CA VAL A 405 19.42 0.01 7.46
C VAL A 405 20.46 0.76 8.27
N ARG A 406 20.79 1.98 7.86
CA ARG A 406 21.69 2.90 8.57
C ARG A 406 20.98 4.22 8.84
N ILE A 407 21.28 4.82 9.99
CA ILE A 407 20.84 6.18 10.33
C ILE A 407 22.03 7.11 10.15
N ALA A 408 21.92 8.07 9.24
CA ALA A 408 22.91 9.10 8.98
C ALA A 408 23.00 10.09 10.14
N ASP A 409 24.01 10.97 10.12
CA ASP A 409 24.25 11.96 11.20
C ASP A 409 23.09 12.97 11.34
N ASP A 410 22.40 13.27 10.27
CA ASP A 410 21.22 14.14 10.25
C ASP A 410 19.88 13.39 10.52
N GLY A 411 19.96 12.09 10.84
CA GLY A 411 18.81 11.25 11.14
C GLY A 411 18.15 10.59 9.91
N GLU A 412 18.69 10.81 8.71
CA GLU A 412 18.15 10.19 7.50
C GLU A 412 18.34 8.67 7.51
N VAL A 413 17.30 7.95 7.09
CA VAL A 413 17.34 6.51 6.90
C VAL A 413 18.00 6.20 5.57
N LEU A 414 19.11 5.46 5.60
CA LEU A 414 19.83 4.99 4.43
C LEU A 414 19.65 3.48 4.28
N LEU A 415 19.48 3.02 3.04
CA LEU A 415 19.25 1.61 2.75
C LEU A 415 20.34 1.05 1.84
N HIS A 416 20.65 -0.25 2.05
CA HIS A 416 21.51 -1.02 1.16
C HIS A 416 20.98 -2.45 1.06
N GLY A 417 21.00 -3.05 -0.16
CA GLY A 417 20.56 -4.42 -0.39
C GLY A 417 20.12 -4.68 -1.83
N GLU A 418 19.96 -5.95 -2.17
CA GLU A 418 19.60 -6.42 -3.53
C GLU A 418 18.15 -6.10 -3.92
N HIS A 419 17.30 -5.74 -2.95
CA HIS A 419 15.90 -5.35 -3.16
C HIS A 419 15.74 -3.92 -3.68
N LEU A 420 16.81 -3.11 -3.68
CA LEU A 420 16.76 -1.74 -4.16
C LEU A 420 16.59 -1.66 -5.68
N PHE A 421 16.01 -0.55 -6.14
CA PHE A 421 15.85 -0.23 -7.54
C PHE A 421 17.21 -0.06 -8.23
N LYS A 422 17.21 -0.27 -9.54
CA LYS A 422 18.42 -0.14 -10.36
C LYS A 422 18.75 1.33 -10.65
N GLU A 423 17.74 2.09 -11.07
CA GLU A 423 17.87 3.48 -11.50
C GLU A 423 16.50 4.15 -11.67
N TYR A 424 16.48 5.46 -11.79
CA TYR A 424 15.36 6.16 -12.38
C TYR A 424 15.53 6.18 -13.90
N TRP A 425 14.52 5.68 -14.61
CA TRP A 425 14.50 5.56 -16.06
C TRP A 425 14.75 6.91 -16.73
N ASN A 426 15.68 6.96 -17.69
CA ASN A 426 16.09 8.17 -18.40
C ASN A 426 16.51 9.37 -17.50
N ASN A 427 16.86 9.13 -16.23
CA ASN A 427 17.19 10.21 -15.29
C ASN A 427 18.44 9.89 -14.45
N PRO A 428 19.64 9.91 -15.08
CA PRO A 428 20.88 9.59 -14.40
C PRO A 428 21.23 10.57 -13.27
N GLY A 429 20.82 11.84 -13.38
CA GLY A 429 21.05 12.83 -12.32
C GLY A 429 20.30 12.49 -11.03
N ALA A 430 19.00 12.20 -11.13
CA ALA A 430 18.22 11.77 -9.97
C ALA A 430 18.69 10.41 -9.41
N THR A 431 19.16 9.52 -10.30
CA THR A 431 19.73 8.22 -9.88
C THR A 431 21.00 8.42 -9.04
N ALA A 432 21.93 9.26 -9.50
CA ALA A 432 23.17 9.56 -8.79
C ALA A 432 22.93 10.26 -7.44
N GLU A 433 21.91 11.13 -7.36
CA GLU A 433 21.52 11.78 -6.09
C GLU A 433 20.92 10.75 -5.12
N ALA A 434 20.05 9.86 -5.59
CA ALA A 434 19.38 8.89 -4.74
C ALA A 434 20.29 7.75 -4.27
N LEU A 435 21.23 7.30 -5.13
CA LEU A 435 22.15 6.19 -4.87
C LEU A 435 23.58 6.67 -4.60
N ALA A 436 23.71 7.70 -3.76
CA ALA A 436 25.00 8.29 -3.43
C ALA A 436 25.79 7.41 -2.45
N ASP A 437 27.11 7.37 -2.60
CA ASP A 437 28.07 6.71 -1.70
C ASP A 437 27.77 5.24 -1.39
N GLY A 438 27.08 4.54 -2.33
CA GLY A 438 26.70 3.13 -2.18
C GLY A 438 25.45 2.91 -1.31
N TRP A 439 24.73 3.97 -0.96
CA TRP A 439 23.49 3.92 -0.19
C TRP A 439 22.33 4.56 -0.93
N PHE A 440 21.16 4.01 -0.73
CA PHE A 440 19.92 4.67 -1.14
C PHE A 440 19.50 5.66 -0.05
N HIS A 441 19.41 6.93 -0.42
CA HIS A 441 18.95 8.04 0.41
C HIS A 441 17.44 8.15 0.34
N THR A 442 16.75 7.73 1.41
CA THR A 442 15.28 7.64 1.40
C THR A 442 14.58 8.99 1.52
N GLY A 443 15.24 9.99 2.07
CA GLY A 443 14.63 11.25 2.51
C GLY A 443 13.71 11.10 3.72
N ASP A 444 13.62 9.92 4.33
CA ASP A 444 12.86 9.67 5.55
C ASP A 444 13.77 9.78 6.78
N ILE A 445 13.26 10.30 7.88
CA ILE A 445 13.97 10.43 9.16
C ILE A 445 13.51 9.32 10.09
N GLY A 446 14.47 8.69 10.79
CA GLY A 446 14.14 7.58 11.69
C GLY A 446 15.21 7.29 12.72
N THR A 447 14.93 6.29 13.54
CA THR A 447 15.84 5.79 14.59
C THR A 447 15.83 4.27 14.64
N LEU A 448 16.97 3.67 14.97
CA LEU A 448 17.10 2.25 15.29
C LEU A 448 17.29 2.07 16.80
N ASP A 449 16.55 1.16 17.39
CA ASP A 449 16.77 0.76 18.78
C ASP A 449 17.88 -0.31 18.92
N GLU A 450 18.13 -0.78 20.15
CA GLU A 450 19.18 -1.75 20.44
C GLU A 450 18.90 -3.14 19.84
N ASP A 451 17.64 -3.47 19.59
CA ASP A 451 17.20 -4.73 18.98
C ASP A 451 17.09 -4.63 17.44
N GLY A 452 17.43 -3.48 16.86
CA GLY A 452 17.36 -3.23 15.40
C GLY A 452 15.98 -2.92 14.87
N TYR A 453 15.02 -2.52 15.72
CA TYR A 453 13.71 -2.06 15.24
C TYR A 453 13.78 -0.62 14.77
N LEU A 454 13.32 -0.40 13.56
CA LEU A 454 13.26 0.90 12.93
C LEU A 454 11.96 1.63 13.31
N ARG A 455 12.10 2.90 13.69
CA ARG A 455 10.98 3.84 13.86
C ARG A 455 11.16 4.98 12.88
N ILE A 456 10.17 5.21 12.02
CA ILE A 456 10.11 6.37 11.13
C ILE A 456 9.45 7.51 11.90
N THR A 457 10.06 8.70 11.87
CA THR A 457 9.59 9.88 12.60
C THR A 457 9.16 11.02 11.69
N GLY A 458 9.43 10.95 10.38
CA GLY A 458 8.97 11.94 9.41
C GLY A 458 9.74 11.89 8.10
N ARG A 459 9.45 12.87 7.23
CA ARG A 459 10.19 13.10 5.98
C ARG A 459 11.04 14.34 6.07
N LYS A 460 12.27 14.26 5.62
CA LYS A 460 13.26 15.35 5.66
C LYS A 460 12.75 16.62 4.97
N LYS A 461 12.11 16.49 3.81
CA LYS A 461 11.53 17.61 3.03
C LYS A 461 10.20 18.14 3.59
N GLU A 462 9.60 17.45 4.56
CA GLU A 462 8.31 17.81 5.16
C GLU A 462 8.46 18.35 6.58
N ILE A 463 9.69 18.34 7.14
CA ILE A 463 9.97 18.94 8.43
C ILE A 463 9.64 20.44 8.37
N ILE A 464 8.74 20.87 9.22
CA ILE A 464 8.37 22.26 9.39
C ILE A 464 9.38 22.93 10.31
N VAL A 465 9.93 24.06 9.88
CA VAL A 465 10.79 24.90 10.74
C VAL A 465 10.02 26.15 11.12
N THR A 466 9.53 26.21 12.34
CA THR A 466 8.79 27.39 12.82
C THR A 466 9.67 28.65 12.86
N ALA A 467 9.07 29.85 12.91
CA ALA A 467 9.79 31.10 13.04
C ALA A 467 10.72 31.15 14.29
N GLY A 468 10.42 30.36 15.31
CA GLY A 468 11.27 30.17 16.48
C GLY A 468 12.40 29.17 16.30
N GLY A 469 12.61 28.61 15.10
CA GLY A 469 13.65 27.63 14.79
C GLY A 469 13.37 26.22 15.31
N LYS A 470 12.12 25.91 15.70
CA LYS A 470 11.74 24.57 16.15
C LYS A 470 11.40 23.69 14.95
N ASN A 471 12.06 22.54 14.86
CA ASN A 471 11.73 21.49 13.90
C ASN A 471 10.51 20.71 14.40
N VAL A 472 9.53 20.54 13.54
CA VAL A 472 8.29 19.81 13.80
C VAL A 472 8.10 18.76 12.70
N ALA A 473 7.91 17.51 13.08
CA ALA A 473 7.56 16.42 12.19
C ALA A 473 6.03 16.35 12.08
N PRO A 474 5.40 16.82 10.98
CA PRO A 474 3.96 16.94 10.89
C PRO A 474 3.26 15.58 10.98
N ALA A 475 3.82 14.53 10.40
CA ALA A 475 3.23 13.19 10.36
C ALA A 475 2.88 12.65 11.77
N VAL A 476 3.70 12.92 12.78
CA VAL A 476 3.48 12.47 14.17
C VAL A 476 2.15 13.00 14.73
N ILE A 477 1.81 14.24 14.39
CA ILE A 477 0.58 14.92 14.83
C ILE A 477 -0.60 14.50 13.95
N GLU A 478 -0.40 14.54 12.64
CA GLU A 478 -1.42 14.25 11.63
C GLU A 478 -1.98 12.85 11.76
N ASP A 479 -1.13 11.85 11.95
CA ASP A 479 -1.53 10.45 12.07
C ASP A 479 -2.46 10.22 13.28
N ARG A 480 -2.21 10.92 14.39
CA ARG A 480 -3.09 10.85 15.56
C ARG A 480 -4.41 11.58 15.35
N ILE A 481 -4.38 12.76 14.72
CA ILE A 481 -5.60 13.50 14.39
C ILE A 481 -6.48 12.70 13.43
N ARG A 482 -5.88 12.08 12.40
CA ARG A 482 -6.59 11.20 11.44
C ARG A 482 -7.15 9.94 12.06
N ALA A 483 -6.59 9.45 13.14
CA ALA A 483 -7.15 8.31 13.85
C ALA A 483 -8.54 8.58 14.46
N HIS A 484 -9.00 9.82 14.49
CA HIS A 484 -10.33 10.20 14.94
C HIS A 484 -11.35 10.03 13.81
N ALA A 485 -12.45 9.32 14.09
CA ALA A 485 -13.42 8.90 13.07
C ALA A 485 -14.05 10.06 12.25
N LEU A 486 -14.20 11.24 12.84
CA LEU A 486 -14.70 12.43 12.15
C LEU A 486 -13.69 13.06 11.18
N VAL A 487 -12.41 12.72 11.29
CA VAL A 487 -11.36 13.32 10.47
C VAL A 487 -11.09 12.44 9.26
N ALA A 488 -11.26 13.00 8.07
CA ALA A 488 -10.86 12.33 6.83
C ALA A 488 -9.37 12.49 6.57
N GLU A 489 -8.86 13.74 6.65
CA GLU A 489 -7.46 14.09 6.46
C GLU A 489 -7.08 15.30 7.32
N CYS A 490 -5.79 15.40 7.62
CA CYS A 490 -5.20 16.53 8.34
C CYS A 490 -3.88 16.93 7.67
N MET A 491 -3.69 18.24 7.46
CA MET A 491 -2.42 18.82 7.03
C MET A 491 -1.93 19.83 8.06
N VAL A 492 -0.85 19.51 8.75
CA VAL A 492 -0.17 20.42 9.67
C VAL A 492 0.64 21.44 8.87
N VAL A 493 0.54 22.71 9.23
CA VAL A 493 1.22 23.86 8.61
C VAL A 493 1.93 24.69 9.66
N GLY A 494 2.99 25.42 9.26
CA GLY A 494 3.70 26.24 10.24
C GLY A 494 5.12 26.64 9.83
N ASP A 495 5.53 26.32 8.59
CA ASP A 495 6.88 26.65 8.12
C ASP A 495 7.06 28.18 8.06
N GLY A 496 8.12 28.69 8.74
CA GLY A 496 8.35 30.12 8.92
C GLY A 496 7.30 30.86 9.77
N ARG A 497 6.32 30.16 10.36
CA ARG A 497 5.21 30.76 11.10
C ARG A 497 5.45 30.79 12.62
N PRO A 498 4.76 31.68 13.36
CA PRO A 498 4.97 31.83 14.81
C PRO A 498 4.51 30.64 15.65
N PHE A 499 3.66 29.78 15.10
CA PHE A 499 3.15 28.57 15.73
C PHE A 499 2.65 27.58 14.67
N VAL A 500 2.42 26.35 15.12
CA VAL A 500 1.89 25.27 14.28
C VAL A 500 0.37 25.36 14.20
N GLY A 501 -0.17 25.30 12.99
CA GLY A 501 -1.60 25.22 12.69
C GLY A 501 -1.96 23.94 11.95
N ALA A 502 -3.24 23.68 11.70
CA ALA A 502 -3.70 22.55 10.90
C ALA A 502 -4.92 22.90 10.02
N LEU A 503 -4.94 22.31 8.82
CA LEU A 503 -6.14 22.17 8.00
C LEU A 503 -6.71 20.77 8.24
N VAL A 504 -8.01 20.68 8.48
CA VAL A 504 -8.70 19.41 8.77
C VAL A 504 -9.87 19.25 7.82
N THR A 505 -9.98 18.08 7.19
CA THR A 505 -11.17 17.69 6.44
C THR A 505 -11.98 16.66 7.22
N VAL A 506 -13.30 16.74 7.11
CA VAL A 506 -14.24 15.88 7.84
C VAL A 506 -14.68 14.73 6.95
N ASP A 507 -14.77 13.52 7.51
CA ASP A 507 -15.31 12.36 6.81
C ASP A 507 -16.83 12.50 6.64
N GLU A 508 -17.29 12.62 5.40
CA GLU A 508 -18.70 12.89 5.10
C GLU A 508 -19.63 11.73 5.48
N GLU A 509 -19.17 10.49 5.36
CA GLU A 509 -19.95 9.31 5.76
C GLU A 509 -20.16 9.33 7.28
N PHE A 510 -19.12 9.67 8.03
CA PHE A 510 -19.18 9.75 9.48
C PHE A 510 -19.90 11.01 9.95
N LEU A 511 -19.76 12.13 9.24
CA LEU A 511 -20.46 13.39 9.55
C LEU A 511 -21.99 13.22 9.55
N GLY A 512 -22.54 12.48 8.58
CA GLY A 512 -23.96 12.20 8.52
C GLY A 512 -24.51 11.51 9.79
N ARG A 513 -23.75 10.57 10.33
CA ARG A 513 -24.07 9.86 11.59
C ARG A 513 -23.92 10.79 12.79
N TRP A 514 -22.81 11.52 12.84
CA TRP A 514 -22.54 12.49 13.89
C TRP A 514 -23.65 13.56 13.97
N CYS A 515 -24.14 14.05 12.82
CA CYS A 515 -25.27 14.97 12.74
C CYS A 515 -26.53 14.38 13.38
N ALA A 516 -26.85 13.13 13.09
CA ALA A 516 -28.01 12.45 13.66
C ALA A 516 -27.91 12.31 15.21
N GLU A 517 -26.72 12.01 15.73
CA GLU A 517 -26.44 11.88 17.17
C GLU A 517 -26.47 13.22 17.91
N HIS A 518 -26.14 14.34 17.23
CA HIS A 518 -26.04 15.67 17.81
C HIS A 518 -27.24 16.58 17.44
N GLY A 519 -28.30 15.99 16.86
CA GLY A 519 -29.54 16.75 16.53
C GLY A 519 -29.31 17.81 15.44
N LYS A 520 -28.32 17.66 14.58
CA LYS A 520 -28.07 18.57 13.46
C LYS A 520 -29.02 18.26 12.29
N PRO A 521 -29.31 19.22 11.40
CA PRO A 521 -30.20 19.00 10.26
C PRO A 521 -29.72 17.88 9.36
N ALA A 522 -30.66 17.07 8.86
CA ALA A 522 -30.33 16.02 7.90
C ALA A 522 -29.75 16.63 6.60
N GLY A 523 -28.69 16.04 6.06
CA GLY A 523 -27.99 16.53 4.88
C GLY A 523 -27.05 17.70 5.14
N SER A 524 -26.72 18.02 6.41
CA SER A 524 -25.65 18.95 6.73
C SER A 524 -24.31 18.48 6.16
N THR A 525 -23.54 19.40 5.61
CA THR A 525 -22.22 19.17 5.03
C THR A 525 -21.12 19.79 5.88
N ALA A 526 -19.86 19.38 5.65
CA ALA A 526 -18.70 20.02 6.29
C ALA A 526 -18.70 21.54 6.04
N ALA A 527 -19.08 22.00 4.84
CA ALA A 527 -19.19 23.41 4.50
C ALA A 527 -20.20 24.16 5.37
N SER A 528 -21.35 23.54 5.68
CA SER A 528 -22.41 24.17 6.49
C SER A 528 -22.13 24.15 7.99
N LEU A 529 -21.28 23.23 8.46
CA LEU A 529 -21.00 23.01 9.88
C LEU A 529 -19.58 23.41 10.31
N ARG A 530 -18.74 23.92 9.42
CA ARG A 530 -17.33 24.20 9.74
C ARG A 530 -17.10 25.20 10.88
N GLU A 531 -18.11 26.05 11.17
CA GLU A 531 -18.11 26.99 12.29
C GLU A 531 -19.08 26.55 13.42
N ASP A 532 -19.66 25.34 13.32
CA ASP A 532 -20.55 24.80 14.35
C ASP A 532 -19.76 24.46 15.62
N PRO A 533 -20.18 24.97 16.80
CA PRO A 533 -19.42 24.78 18.04
C PRO A 533 -19.21 23.31 18.44
N ASP A 534 -20.18 22.44 18.18
CA ASP A 534 -20.10 21.03 18.56
C ASP A 534 -19.13 20.29 17.64
N LEU A 535 -19.13 20.61 16.32
CA LEU A 535 -18.18 20.03 15.38
C LEU A 535 -16.77 20.53 15.66
N LEU A 536 -16.60 21.83 15.95
CA LEU A 536 -15.32 22.41 16.36
C LEU A 536 -14.78 21.72 17.63
N ALA A 537 -15.64 21.50 18.63
CA ALA A 537 -15.24 20.78 19.85
C ALA A 537 -14.83 19.33 19.59
N ALA A 538 -15.54 18.63 18.71
CA ALA A 538 -15.21 17.26 18.35
C ALA A 538 -13.84 17.17 17.61
N VAL A 539 -13.58 18.09 16.69
CA VAL A 539 -12.28 18.17 15.99
C VAL A 539 -11.17 18.64 16.93
N GLN A 540 -11.48 19.57 17.88
CA GLN A 540 -10.51 19.98 18.90
C GLN A 540 -10.05 18.79 19.75
N ALA A 541 -10.95 17.87 20.12
CA ALA A 541 -10.58 16.67 20.86
C ALA A 541 -9.59 15.79 20.07
N ALA A 542 -9.75 15.69 18.75
CA ALA A 542 -8.78 15.00 17.89
C ALA A 542 -7.42 15.71 17.84
N VAL A 543 -7.45 17.05 17.76
CA VAL A 543 -6.23 17.88 17.80
C VAL A 543 -5.52 17.76 19.14
N ASP A 544 -6.24 17.71 20.24
CA ASP A 544 -5.67 17.54 21.59
C ASP A 544 -5.00 16.17 21.74
N ASP A 545 -5.57 15.11 21.17
CA ASP A 545 -4.93 13.78 21.13
C ASP A 545 -3.66 13.80 20.28
N GLY A 546 -3.68 14.48 19.12
CA GLY A 546 -2.49 14.70 18.30
C GLY A 546 -1.40 15.45 19.06
N ASN A 547 -1.78 16.52 19.76
CA ASN A 547 -0.88 17.35 20.56
C ASN A 547 -0.23 16.60 21.74
N ALA A 548 -0.90 15.58 22.27
CA ALA A 548 -0.34 14.75 23.35
C ALA A 548 0.91 13.95 22.93
N ALA A 549 1.18 13.82 21.61
CA ALA A 549 2.37 13.14 21.09
C ALA A 549 3.63 14.00 21.07
N VAL A 550 3.49 15.31 21.20
CA VAL A 550 4.57 16.27 20.93
C VAL A 550 4.73 17.29 22.04
N SER A 551 5.83 18.06 22.01
CA SER A 551 6.04 19.13 22.97
C SER A 551 5.09 20.32 22.71
N LYS A 552 4.87 21.18 23.71
CA LYS A 552 4.03 22.38 23.59
C LYS A 552 4.47 23.32 22.44
N ALA A 553 5.76 23.34 22.11
CA ALA A 553 6.28 24.15 21.01
C ALA A 553 5.94 23.58 19.62
N GLU A 554 5.67 22.29 19.54
CA GLU A 554 5.32 21.55 18.32
C GLU A 554 3.80 21.40 18.16
N SER A 555 3.01 21.71 19.22
CA SER A 555 1.58 21.49 19.26
C SER A 555 0.82 22.41 18.29
N VAL A 556 -0.20 21.88 17.63
CA VAL A 556 -1.17 22.64 16.84
C VAL A 556 -1.95 23.58 17.79
N ARG A 557 -1.87 24.89 17.54
CA ARG A 557 -2.53 25.92 18.35
C ARG A 557 -3.86 26.38 17.80
N LYS A 558 -4.02 26.36 16.48
CA LYS A 558 -5.25 26.70 15.78
C LYS A 558 -5.43 25.75 14.60
N PHE A 559 -6.66 25.44 14.28
CA PHE A 559 -6.99 24.65 13.09
C PHE A 559 -8.18 25.29 12.34
N ARG A 560 -8.38 24.86 11.10
CA ARG A 560 -9.57 25.16 10.32
C ARG A 560 -10.15 23.91 9.71
N ILE A 561 -11.47 23.78 9.79
CA ILE A 561 -12.23 22.75 9.09
C ILE A 561 -12.48 23.24 7.66
N LEU A 562 -12.10 22.45 6.68
CA LEU A 562 -12.29 22.76 5.27
C LEU A 562 -13.72 22.37 4.81
N SER A 563 -14.20 23.05 3.77
CA SER A 563 -15.53 22.83 3.21
C SER A 563 -15.68 21.53 2.42
N SER A 564 -14.58 20.91 2.00
CA SER A 564 -14.55 19.69 1.18
C SER A 564 -13.40 18.80 1.60
N GLN A 565 -13.52 17.50 1.29
CA GLN A 565 -12.44 16.54 1.49
C GLN A 565 -11.35 16.70 0.42
N PHE A 566 -10.14 16.28 0.76
CA PHE A 566 -9.09 16.06 -0.24
C PHE A 566 -9.41 14.80 -1.04
N SER A 567 -9.19 14.85 -2.35
CA SER A 567 -9.43 13.74 -3.26
C SER A 567 -8.35 13.65 -4.33
N GLU A 568 -8.32 12.52 -5.01
CA GLU A 568 -7.50 12.34 -6.21
C GLU A 568 -8.01 13.21 -7.36
N GLU A 569 -9.33 13.30 -7.51
CA GLU A 569 -10.00 14.10 -8.56
C GLU A 569 -9.66 15.60 -8.43
N SER A 570 -9.61 16.13 -7.20
CA SER A 570 -9.17 17.50 -6.92
C SER A 570 -7.66 17.71 -7.04
N GLY A 571 -6.90 16.63 -7.25
CA GLY A 571 -5.44 16.68 -7.32
C GLY A 571 -4.74 16.80 -5.97
N HIS A 572 -5.46 16.79 -4.85
CA HIS A 572 -4.90 16.91 -3.49
C HIS A 572 -4.28 15.61 -2.96
N LEU A 573 -4.76 14.47 -3.47
CA LEU A 573 -4.19 13.16 -3.14
C LEU A 573 -3.51 12.53 -4.36
N THR A 574 -2.56 11.64 -4.10
CA THR A 574 -2.04 10.72 -5.12
C THR A 574 -3.02 9.55 -5.32
N PRO A 575 -2.90 8.74 -6.40
CA PRO A 575 -3.65 7.49 -6.54
C PRO A 575 -3.47 6.50 -5.39
N SER A 576 -2.35 6.59 -4.67
CA SER A 576 -2.09 5.84 -3.43
C SER A 576 -2.61 6.54 -2.17
N LEU A 577 -3.48 7.56 -2.32
CA LEU A 577 -4.11 8.35 -1.26
C LEU A 577 -3.11 9.11 -0.36
N LYS A 578 -1.94 9.47 -0.87
CA LYS A 578 -0.96 10.30 -0.15
C LYS A 578 -1.21 11.78 -0.43
N LEU A 579 -1.13 12.60 0.62
CA LEU A 579 -1.37 14.05 0.55
C LEU A 579 -0.28 14.75 -0.27
N LYS A 580 -0.70 15.53 -1.28
CA LYS A 580 0.17 16.42 -2.05
C LYS A 580 0.23 17.79 -1.38
N ARG A 581 1.06 17.90 -0.34
CA ARG A 581 1.14 19.11 0.53
C ARG A 581 1.29 20.41 -0.23
N ASN A 582 2.13 20.45 -1.27
CA ASN A 582 2.37 21.67 -2.05
C ASN A 582 1.11 22.13 -2.82
N VAL A 583 0.32 21.18 -3.34
CA VAL A 583 -0.94 21.47 -4.03
C VAL A 583 -1.95 22.01 -3.04
N VAL A 584 -2.16 21.30 -1.93
CA VAL A 584 -3.07 21.72 -0.86
C VAL A 584 -2.67 23.07 -0.28
N ALA A 585 -1.37 23.30 -0.02
CA ALA A 585 -0.89 24.59 0.51
C ALA A 585 -1.15 25.76 -0.45
N LYS A 586 -1.10 25.52 -1.77
CA LYS A 586 -1.40 26.52 -2.79
C LYS A 586 -2.89 26.78 -2.89
N ASP A 587 -3.71 25.74 -2.96
CA ASP A 587 -5.15 25.84 -3.19
C ASP A 587 -5.89 26.38 -1.97
N TYR A 588 -5.39 26.11 -0.77
CA TYR A 588 -5.93 26.57 0.51
C TYR A 588 -5.08 27.67 1.18
N ALA A 589 -4.34 28.45 0.39
CA ALA A 589 -3.46 29.52 0.91
C ALA A 589 -4.24 30.52 1.78
N GLU A 590 -5.45 30.89 1.40
CA GLU A 590 -6.31 31.82 2.18
C GLU A 590 -6.73 31.22 3.53
N GLU A 591 -7.08 29.94 3.56
CA GLU A 591 -7.42 29.23 4.80
C GLU A 591 -6.21 29.11 5.74
N ILE A 592 -5.02 28.89 5.16
CA ILE A 592 -3.77 28.89 5.93
C ILE A 592 -3.50 30.27 6.52
N GLU A 593 -3.59 31.35 5.71
CA GLU A 593 -3.39 32.71 6.22
C GLU A 593 -4.39 33.07 7.32
N ALA A 594 -5.64 32.61 7.20
CA ALA A 594 -6.68 32.85 8.21
C ALA A 594 -6.37 32.17 9.56
N ILE A 595 -5.58 31.06 9.60
CA ILE A 595 -5.09 30.48 10.87
C ILE A 595 -4.21 31.46 11.65
N TYR A 596 -3.41 32.26 10.93
CA TYR A 596 -2.42 33.18 11.50
C TYR A 596 -2.94 34.62 11.63
N ALA A 597 -4.11 34.91 11.09
CA ALA A 597 -4.76 36.20 11.27
C ALA A 597 -5.05 36.45 12.77
N LYS A 598 -4.91 37.75 13.19
CA LYS A 598 -5.09 38.20 14.58
C LYS A 598 -6.55 38.16 15.01
#